data_71104f744095dc295aed3cbbc26deca0
#
_entry.id   71104f744095dc295aed3cbbc26deca0
#
_cell.length_a   1.000
_cell.length_b   1.000
_cell.length_c   1.000
_cell.angle_alpha   90.00
_cell.angle_beta   90.00
_cell.angle_gamma   90.00
#
_symmetry.space_group_name_H-M   'P 1'
#
loop_
_entity.id
_entity.type
_entity.pdbx_description
1 polymer ?
#
loop_
_entity_poly.entity_id
_entity_poly.type
_entity_poly.pdbx_seq_one_letter_code
_entity_poly.pdbx_strand_id
1 'polypeptide(L)'
;FGKRPLASLLGKLSAIELDANYNLDSLHIFLSNDTEEIIKSPWPTQTNSVQISDTFGTRALIKSFNRSEEYLILLLSQGGVSLYNATNDGVINEIKNDDFPFLENPHYANDREKRSDSELKDNMVREYFNKVDKAVVKVYNETGLHCVVICTEDNYSRFMQVADKPTIYLGYANIDYNKTDTHHIAKQAWDIVKASLYNRKTEAIIEIKEAVGQGSVLTDLQEIYQASIDGRGDLLIVHDNYVQPVYLTGERAFELVTDKTKPGVIDDITSDIAWNVLSKNGRVIFTMQDEIKELGKIVLKTRY
;
A
#
# COMPACT_ATOMS: atom_id res chain seq x y z
N PHE A 1 -7.23 -5.32 36.35
CA PHE A 1 -6.69 -3.95 36.19
C PHE A 1 -7.06 -3.10 37.40
N GLY A 2 -6.10 -2.26 37.89
CA GLY A 2 -6.37 -1.33 38.98
C GLY A 2 -7.38 -0.23 38.58
N LYS A 3 -8.22 0.22 39.52
CA LYS A 3 -9.25 1.25 39.21
C LYS A 3 -8.65 2.59 38.73
N ARG A 4 -7.47 2.99 39.18
CA ARG A 4 -6.84 4.28 38.82
C ARG A 4 -6.34 4.34 37.37
N PRO A 5 -5.58 3.35 36.85
CA PRO A 5 -5.19 3.34 35.45
C PRO A 5 -6.41 3.32 34.51
N LEU A 6 -7.43 2.54 34.86
CA LEU A 6 -8.65 2.47 34.06
C LEU A 6 -9.41 3.81 34.02
N ALA A 7 -9.47 4.54 35.12
CA ALA A 7 -10.12 5.86 35.17
C ALA A 7 -9.40 6.89 34.27
N SER A 8 -8.06 6.84 34.22
CA SER A 8 -7.27 7.69 33.30
C SER A 8 -7.58 7.38 31.84
N LEU A 9 -7.60 6.11 31.46
CA LEU A 9 -7.92 5.68 30.10
C LEU A 9 -9.36 6.04 29.68
N LEU A 10 -10.31 5.85 30.58
CA LEU A 10 -11.71 6.25 30.36
C LEU A 10 -11.85 7.77 30.21
N GLY A 11 -11.07 8.54 30.98
CA GLY A 11 -11.00 10.00 30.83
C GLY A 11 -10.49 10.42 29.47
N LYS A 12 -9.39 9.83 28.99
CA LYS A 12 -8.85 10.06 27.65
C LYS A 12 -9.89 9.68 26.58
N LEU A 13 -10.49 8.49 26.68
CA LEU A 13 -11.48 8.04 25.71
C LEU A 13 -12.69 8.98 25.64
N SER A 14 -13.16 9.50 26.79
CA SER A 14 -14.28 10.42 26.84
C SER A 14 -13.95 11.82 26.29
N ALA A 15 -12.68 12.18 26.25
CA ALA A 15 -12.21 13.45 25.73
C ALA A 15 -12.02 13.45 24.20
N ILE A 16 -12.07 12.26 23.55
CA ILE A 16 -11.95 12.16 22.10
C ILE A 16 -13.22 12.71 21.45
N GLU A 17 -13.06 13.84 20.77
CA GLU A 17 -14.10 14.40 19.93
C GLU A 17 -14.09 13.70 18.56
N LEU A 18 -15.15 12.96 18.26
CA LEU A 18 -15.32 12.30 16.97
C LEU A 18 -16.16 13.20 16.06
N ASP A 19 -15.50 13.88 15.12
CA ASP A 19 -16.23 14.58 14.06
C ASP A 19 -16.57 13.60 12.93
N ALA A 20 -17.84 13.21 12.87
CA ALA A 20 -18.35 12.26 11.88
C ALA A 20 -18.18 12.74 10.42
N ASN A 21 -18.07 14.05 10.19
CA ASN A 21 -17.93 14.62 8.86
C ASN A 21 -16.51 14.46 8.28
N TYR A 22 -15.52 14.16 9.12
CA TYR A 22 -14.11 13.99 8.73
C TYR A 22 -13.60 12.56 8.93
N ASN A 23 -14.47 11.59 9.21
CA ASN A 23 -14.09 10.19 9.30
C ASN A 23 -13.97 9.58 7.89
N LEU A 24 -12.98 8.71 7.73
CA LEU A 24 -12.88 7.79 6.60
C LEU A 24 -13.72 6.53 6.90
N ASP A 25 -13.52 5.44 6.15
CA ASP A 25 -14.32 4.22 6.26
C ASP A 25 -14.09 3.48 7.59
N SER A 26 -12.96 3.69 8.25
CA SER A 26 -12.70 3.18 9.60
C SER A 26 -11.85 4.11 10.44
N LEU A 27 -11.95 3.93 11.74
CA LEU A 27 -11.22 4.67 12.77
C LEU A 27 -10.55 3.68 13.71
N HIS A 28 -9.24 3.85 13.91
CA HIS A 28 -8.44 3.08 14.84
C HIS A 28 -7.98 3.98 15.98
N ILE A 29 -8.31 3.62 17.22
CA ILE A 29 -7.95 4.38 18.41
C ILE A 29 -7.04 3.52 19.27
N PHE A 30 -5.84 3.98 19.52
CA PHE A 30 -4.83 3.32 20.36
C PHE A 30 -4.59 4.17 21.61
N LEU A 31 -4.97 3.66 22.76
CA LEU A 31 -4.87 4.36 24.03
C LEU A 31 -4.07 3.55 25.04
N SER A 32 -3.09 4.18 25.67
CA SER A 32 -2.42 3.71 26.86
C SER A 32 -2.21 4.88 27.84
N ASN A 33 -1.52 4.67 28.96
CA ASN A 33 -1.14 5.76 29.83
C ASN A 33 -0.26 6.80 29.10
N ASP A 34 0.60 6.35 28.22
CA ASP A 34 1.62 7.14 27.56
C ASP A 34 1.35 7.40 26.07
N THR A 35 0.36 6.69 25.50
CA THR A 35 0.05 6.76 24.06
C THR A 35 -1.41 7.16 23.84
N GLU A 36 -1.62 8.07 22.92
CA GLU A 36 -2.94 8.43 22.39
C GLU A 36 -2.80 8.69 20.89
N GLU A 37 -3.26 7.72 20.08
CA GLU A 37 -3.18 7.79 18.63
C GLU A 37 -4.53 7.49 18.00
N ILE A 38 -4.96 8.34 17.09
CA ILE A 38 -6.20 8.20 16.33
C ILE A 38 -5.86 8.18 14.85
N ILE A 39 -6.05 7.03 14.22
CA ILE A 39 -5.71 6.79 12.81
C ILE A 39 -7.00 6.55 12.03
N LYS A 40 -7.22 7.37 11.01
CA LYS A 40 -8.33 7.20 10.05
C LYS A 40 -7.84 6.37 8.87
N SER A 41 -8.65 5.43 8.41
CA SER A 41 -8.32 4.55 7.29
C SER A 41 -9.42 4.58 6.23
N PRO A 42 -9.06 4.59 4.94
CA PRO A 42 -10.01 4.54 3.82
C PRO A 42 -10.55 3.11 3.58
N TRP A 43 -10.32 2.18 4.50
CA TRP A 43 -10.78 0.80 4.38
C TRP A 43 -11.70 0.44 5.54
N PRO A 44 -12.89 -0.11 5.26
CA PRO A 44 -13.81 -0.52 6.32
C PRO A 44 -13.24 -1.73 7.08
N THR A 45 -13.47 -1.75 8.38
CA THR A 45 -13.29 -2.94 9.21
C THR A 45 -14.53 -3.85 9.07
N GLN A 46 -14.33 -5.16 9.22
CA GLN A 46 -15.44 -6.11 9.13
C GLN A 46 -16.39 -5.98 10.33
N THR A 47 -15.86 -5.64 11.49
CA THR A 47 -16.61 -5.49 12.74
C THR A 47 -16.00 -4.39 13.59
N ASN A 48 -16.85 -3.74 14.40
CA ASN A 48 -16.35 -2.91 15.49
C ASN A 48 -15.84 -3.81 16.61
N SER A 49 -14.67 -3.52 17.13
CA SER A 49 -14.04 -4.31 18.20
C SER A 49 -13.29 -3.44 19.17
N VAL A 50 -13.16 -3.90 20.40
CA VAL A 50 -12.32 -3.32 21.44
C VAL A 50 -11.38 -4.44 21.90
N GLN A 51 -10.07 -4.17 21.91
CA GLN A 51 -9.06 -5.05 22.48
C GLN A 51 -8.48 -4.38 23.72
N ILE A 52 -8.41 -5.12 24.82
CA ILE A 52 -7.76 -4.70 26.06
C ILE A 52 -6.67 -5.71 26.36
N SER A 53 -5.42 -5.32 26.14
CA SER A 53 -4.26 -6.20 26.30
C SER A 53 -3.02 -5.37 26.64
N ASP A 54 -1.90 -6.03 26.88
CA ASP A 54 -0.60 -5.37 27.11
C ASP A 54 0.03 -4.85 25.80
N THR A 55 -0.50 -5.25 24.64
CA THR A 55 -0.09 -4.81 23.31
C THR A 55 -1.25 -4.22 22.52
N PHE A 56 -0.97 -3.35 21.55
CA PHE A 56 -1.99 -2.82 20.66
C PHE A 56 -2.35 -3.80 19.54
N GLY A 57 -3.64 -3.94 19.27
CA GLY A 57 -4.17 -4.74 18.15
C GLY A 57 -3.96 -4.06 16.80
N THR A 58 -2.80 -4.21 16.20
CA THR A 58 -2.39 -3.47 14.98
C THR A 58 -2.83 -4.13 13.67
N ARG A 59 -3.39 -5.35 13.71
CA ARG A 59 -3.75 -6.13 12.51
C ARG A 59 -4.61 -5.36 11.50
N ALA A 60 -5.69 -4.72 11.96
CA ALA A 60 -6.60 -4.01 11.07
C ALA A 60 -5.88 -2.84 10.37
N LEU A 61 -4.99 -2.15 11.08
CA LEU A 61 -4.17 -1.08 10.54
C LEU A 61 -3.16 -1.61 9.52
N ILE A 62 -2.44 -2.69 9.83
CA ILE A 62 -1.49 -3.32 8.90
C ILE A 62 -2.23 -3.81 7.63
N LYS A 63 -3.41 -4.41 7.77
CA LYS A 63 -4.25 -4.80 6.62
C LYS A 63 -4.68 -3.60 5.79
N SER A 64 -5.00 -2.48 6.41
CA SER A 64 -5.32 -1.24 5.73
C SER A 64 -4.13 -0.76 4.89
N PHE A 65 -2.93 -0.70 5.46
CA PHE A 65 -1.71 -0.37 4.72
C PHE A 65 -1.43 -1.34 3.55
N ASN A 66 -1.67 -2.63 3.73
CA ASN A 66 -1.51 -3.63 2.65
C ASN A 66 -2.51 -3.48 1.49
N ARG A 67 -3.58 -2.70 1.68
CA ARG A 67 -4.62 -2.42 0.67
C ARG A 67 -4.53 -1.02 0.11
N SER A 68 -3.92 -0.09 0.85
CA SER A 68 -3.74 1.29 0.43
C SER A 68 -2.47 1.39 -0.41
N GLU A 69 -2.54 2.23 -1.41
CA GLU A 69 -1.38 2.57 -2.23
C GLU A 69 -1.44 4.05 -2.58
N GLU A 70 -0.35 4.75 -2.32
CA GLU A 70 -0.11 6.07 -2.86
C GLU A 70 0.64 5.94 -4.18
N TYR A 71 0.26 6.71 -5.17
CA TYR A 71 0.83 6.63 -6.51
C TYR A 71 0.63 7.93 -7.27
N LEU A 72 1.33 8.06 -8.38
CA LEU A 72 1.22 9.20 -9.29
C LEU A 72 0.28 8.86 -10.46
N ILE A 73 -0.48 9.86 -10.92
CA ILE A 73 -1.26 9.79 -12.16
C ILE A 73 -0.70 10.83 -13.12
N LEU A 74 -0.13 10.38 -14.23
CA LEU A 74 0.33 11.23 -15.33
C LEU A 74 -0.76 11.30 -16.38
N LEU A 75 -1.43 12.46 -16.47
CA LEU A 75 -2.35 12.74 -17.58
C LEU A 75 -1.54 13.27 -18.75
N LEU A 76 -1.25 12.40 -19.72
CA LEU A 76 -0.29 12.66 -20.79
C LEU A 76 -0.98 12.94 -22.13
N SER A 77 -0.79 14.14 -22.65
CA SER A 77 -1.18 14.49 -24.02
C SER A 77 -0.07 15.29 -24.73
N GLN A 78 -0.15 15.37 -26.05
CA GLN A 78 0.76 16.22 -26.82
C GLN A 78 0.46 17.69 -26.64
N GLY A 79 -0.72 18.07 -26.14
CA GLY A 79 -1.14 19.44 -25.90
C GLY A 79 -0.91 19.94 -24.48
N GLY A 80 -0.46 19.08 -23.57
CA GLY A 80 -0.19 19.43 -22.19
C GLY A 80 -0.13 18.19 -21.31
N VAL A 81 0.51 18.33 -20.14
CA VAL A 81 0.69 17.23 -19.20
C VAL A 81 0.46 17.71 -17.78
N SER A 82 -0.36 16.99 -17.02
CA SER A 82 -0.56 17.20 -15.60
C SER A 82 -0.13 15.97 -14.81
N LEU A 83 0.38 16.18 -13.61
CA LEU A 83 0.75 15.13 -12.68
C LEU A 83 -0.04 15.27 -11.38
N TYR A 84 -0.61 14.18 -10.91
CA TYR A 84 -1.42 14.15 -9.69
C TYR A 84 -0.83 13.16 -8.71
N ASN A 85 -0.92 13.50 -7.42
CA ASN A 85 -0.75 12.53 -6.34
C ASN A 85 -2.12 11.93 -5.99
N ALA A 86 -2.20 10.63 -5.87
CA ALA A 86 -3.43 9.89 -5.62
C ALA A 86 -3.23 8.82 -4.54
N THR A 87 -4.30 8.53 -3.81
CA THR A 87 -4.38 7.42 -2.87
C THR A 87 -5.64 6.62 -3.18
N ASN A 88 -5.48 5.31 -3.42
CA ASN A 88 -6.58 4.43 -3.81
C ASN A 88 -7.32 4.98 -5.04
N ASP A 89 -8.62 5.18 -4.97
CA ASP A 89 -9.45 5.70 -6.07
C ASP A 89 -9.69 7.22 -6.01
N GLY A 90 -8.90 7.95 -5.22
CA GLY A 90 -9.00 9.40 -5.03
C GLY A 90 -7.72 10.17 -5.36
N VAL A 91 -7.86 11.31 -6.03
CA VAL A 91 -6.78 12.29 -6.18
C VAL A 91 -6.64 13.09 -4.88
N ILE A 92 -5.41 13.17 -4.35
CA ILE A 92 -5.08 14.00 -3.20
C ILE A 92 -4.90 15.45 -3.65
N ASN A 93 -4.02 15.66 -4.62
CA ASN A 93 -3.71 16.97 -5.17
C ASN A 93 -3.04 16.90 -6.54
N GLU A 94 -3.09 17.99 -7.29
CA GLU A 94 -2.25 18.19 -8.47
C GLU A 94 -0.86 18.65 -8.05
N ILE A 95 0.18 18.03 -8.61
CA ILE A 95 1.57 18.42 -8.38
C ILE A 95 1.87 19.65 -9.23
N LYS A 96 2.24 20.74 -8.56
CA LYS A 96 2.64 22.01 -9.18
C LYS A 96 4.03 22.37 -8.71
N ASN A 97 4.98 22.34 -9.63
CA ASN A 97 6.37 22.68 -9.40
C ASN A 97 6.96 23.35 -10.65
N ASP A 98 8.28 23.46 -10.72
CA ASP A 98 8.97 24.10 -11.86
C ASP A 98 8.76 23.34 -13.19
N ASP A 99 8.47 22.03 -13.12
CA ASP A 99 8.30 21.17 -14.29
C ASP A 99 6.80 20.96 -14.61
N PHE A 100 5.92 20.79 -13.62
CA PHE A 100 4.49 20.51 -13.78
C PHE A 100 3.58 21.69 -13.38
N PRO A 101 2.46 21.90 -14.10
CA PRO A 101 2.03 21.22 -15.34
C PRO A 101 2.79 21.70 -16.56
N PHE A 102 2.96 20.85 -17.57
CA PHE A 102 3.37 21.27 -18.91
C PHE A 102 2.13 21.87 -19.62
N LEU A 103 2.05 23.18 -19.66
CA LEU A 103 0.86 23.89 -20.16
C LEU A 103 0.70 23.76 -21.68
N GLU A 104 1.83 23.70 -22.41
CA GLU A 104 1.85 23.54 -23.87
C GLU A 104 3.10 22.77 -24.29
N ASN A 105 2.95 21.96 -25.36
CA ASN A 105 4.11 21.45 -26.07
C ASN A 105 4.69 22.60 -26.92
N PRO A 106 5.90 23.11 -26.62
CA PRO A 106 6.49 24.21 -27.40
C PRO A 106 6.73 23.84 -28.87
N HIS A 107 6.65 22.55 -29.17
CA HIS A 107 6.80 22.01 -30.53
C HIS A 107 5.44 21.65 -31.18
N TYR A 108 4.31 21.90 -30.50
CA TYR A 108 2.97 21.76 -31.11
C TYR A 108 2.74 22.97 -31.99
N ALA A 109 3.57 23.09 -33.05
CA ALA A 109 3.71 24.26 -33.83
C ALA A 109 2.43 24.64 -34.56
N ASN A 110 2.03 25.88 -34.38
CA ASN A 110 1.10 26.61 -35.25
C ASN A 110 1.66 26.83 -36.68
N ASP A 111 2.85 26.37 -37.00
CA ASP A 111 3.53 26.54 -38.26
C ASP A 111 3.05 25.53 -39.30
N ARG A 112 2.28 25.96 -40.26
CA ARG A 112 1.74 25.13 -41.34
C ARG A 112 2.84 24.47 -42.18
N GLU A 113 4.02 25.09 -42.33
CA GLU A 113 5.15 24.56 -43.11
C GLU A 113 5.83 23.37 -42.46
N LYS A 114 5.89 23.32 -41.14
CA LYS A 114 6.47 22.19 -40.38
C LYS A 114 5.52 20.98 -40.26
N ARG A 115 4.27 21.10 -40.68
CA ARG A 115 3.27 20.00 -40.64
C ARG A 115 3.48 18.94 -41.73
N SER A 116 4.30 19.18 -42.74
CA SER A 116 4.51 18.27 -43.86
C SER A 116 5.58 17.19 -43.61
N ASP A 117 6.46 17.36 -42.61
CA ASP A 117 7.50 16.43 -42.28
C ASP A 117 7.10 15.54 -41.07
N SER A 118 6.72 14.29 -41.33
CA SER A 118 6.29 13.34 -40.31
C SER A 118 7.43 12.95 -39.37
N GLU A 119 8.65 12.84 -39.88
CA GLU A 119 9.83 12.45 -39.09
C GLU A 119 10.24 13.56 -38.11
N LEU A 120 10.14 14.82 -38.54
CA LEU A 120 10.40 15.96 -37.65
C LEU A 120 9.37 16.02 -36.51
N LYS A 121 8.10 15.75 -36.79
CA LYS A 121 7.06 15.69 -35.75
C LYS A 121 7.30 14.57 -34.75
N ASP A 122 7.64 13.39 -35.22
CA ASP A 122 7.92 12.24 -34.34
C ASP A 122 9.12 12.54 -33.42
N ASN A 123 10.16 13.17 -33.94
CA ASN A 123 11.32 13.58 -33.14
C ASN A 123 10.93 14.65 -32.09
N MET A 124 10.10 15.62 -32.45
CA MET A 124 9.60 16.63 -31.50
C MET A 124 8.74 16.04 -30.39
N VAL A 125 7.87 15.08 -30.72
CA VAL A 125 7.05 14.38 -29.71
C VAL A 125 7.94 13.55 -28.78
N ARG A 126 8.95 12.85 -29.32
CA ARG A 126 9.93 12.10 -28.52
C ARG A 126 10.70 12.99 -27.56
N GLU A 127 11.19 14.13 -28.04
CA GLU A 127 11.92 15.08 -27.19
C GLU A 127 11.02 15.64 -26.07
N TYR A 128 9.77 15.96 -26.39
CA TYR A 128 8.80 16.41 -25.41
C TYR A 128 8.51 15.34 -24.35
N PHE A 129 8.24 14.10 -24.77
CA PHE A 129 7.98 13.01 -23.84
C PHE A 129 9.21 12.65 -23.00
N ASN A 130 10.42 12.77 -23.53
CA ASN A 130 11.65 12.61 -22.76
C ASN A 130 11.78 13.67 -21.66
N LYS A 131 11.41 14.92 -21.92
CA LYS A 131 11.37 15.97 -20.89
C LYS A 131 10.34 15.66 -19.81
N VAL A 132 9.16 15.16 -20.20
CA VAL A 132 8.12 14.75 -19.26
C VAL A 132 8.60 13.58 -18.40
N ASP A 133 9.21 12.56 -19.00
CA ASP A 133 9.76 11.40 -18.26
C ASP A 133 10.78 11.85 -17.22
N LYS A 134 11.73 12.72 -17.59
CA LYS A 134 12.73 13.24 -16.64
C LYS A 134 12.09 13.97 -15.46
N ALA A 135 11.02 14.72 -15.70
CA ALA A 135 10.28 15.40 -14.65
C ALA A 135 9.55 14.39 -13.73
N VAL A 136 8.94 13.33 -14.29
CA VAL A 136 8.32 12.25 -13.49
C VAL A 136 9.39 11.51 -12.68
N VAL A 137 10.53 11.16 -13.28
CA VAL A 137 11.65 10.48 -12.60
C VAL A 137 12.17 11.31 -11.43
N LYS A 138 12.21 12.65 -11.55
CA LYS A 138 12.60 13.53 -10.45
C LYS A 138 11.62 13.40 -9.27
N VAL A 139 10.31 13.47 -9.52
CA VAL A 139 9.28 13.27 -8.49
C VAL A 139 9.36 11.87 -7.89
N TYR A 140 9.57 10.83 -8.71
CA TYR A 140 9.76 9.46 -8.22
C TYR A 140 10.97 9.35 -7.29
N ASN A 141 12.10 9.96 -7.62
CA ASN A 141 13.31 9.91 -6.79
C ASN A 141 13.11 10.61 -5.42
N GLU A 142 12.21 11.59 -5.34
CA GLU A 142 11.87 12.30 -4.11
C GLU A 142 10.84 11.53 -3.27
N THR A 143 9.88 10.86 -3.90
CA THR A 143 8.71 10.28 -3.23
C THR A 143 8.71 8.75 -3.17
N GLY A 144 9.39 8.08 -4.10
CA GLY A 144 9.31 6.63 -4.29
C GLY A 144 8.00 6.15 -4.94
N LEU A 145 7.08 7.05 -5.33
CA LEU A 145 5.76 6.70 -5.81
C LEU A 145 5.77 6.27 -7.28
N HIS A 146 5.23 5.09 -7.55
CA HIS A 146 5.03 4.59 -8.92
C HIS A 146 3.94 5.38 -9.64
N CYS A 147 3.95 5.33 -10.98
CA CYS A 147 3.09 6.16 -11.80
C CYS A 147 2.18 5.34 -12.72
N VAL A 148 0.92 5.73 -12.81
CA VAL A 148 -0.02 5.27 -13.84
C VAL A 148 -0.16 6.36 -14.89
N VAL A 149 -0.13 5.99 -16.18
CA VAL A 149 -0.26 6.95 -17.28
C VAL A 149 -1.68 6.91 -17.84
N ILE A 150 -2.32 8.07 -17.95
CA ILE A 150 -3.62 8.21 -18.63
C ILE A 150 -3.40 8.95 -19.94
N CYS A 151 -3.53 8.24 -21.06
CA CYS A 151 -3.27 8.75 -22.39
C CYS A 151 -3.88 7.84 -23.45
N THR A 152 -3.66 8.15 -24.73
CA THR A 152 -3.93 7.23 -25.84
C THR A 152 -2.85 6.15 -25.91
N GLU A 153 -3.19 4.99 -26.49
CA GLU A 153 -2.25 3.88 -26.69
C GLU A 153 -1.01 4.31 -27.50
N ASP A 154 -1.19 5.10 -28.54
CA ASP A 154 -0.08 5.64 -29.35
C ASP A 154 0.86 6.53 -28.53
N ASN A 155 0.31 7.42 -27.71
CA ASN A 155 1.11 8.26 -26.83
C ASN A 155 1.87 7.43 -25.77
N TYR A 156 1.22 6.40 -25.19
CA TYR A 156 1.87 5.51 -24.26
C TYR A 156 3.03 4.75 -24.89
N SER A 157 2.81 4.18 -26.07
CA SER A 157 3.87 3.46 -26.80
C SER A 157 5.07 4.35 -27.10
N ARG A 158 4.83 5.59 -27.58
CA ARG A 158 5.90 6.58 -27.86
C ARG A 158 6.61 7.03 -26.59
N PHE A 159 5.86 7.24 -25.50
CA PHE A 159 6.40 7.63 -24.20
C PHE A 159 7.32 6.55 -23.63
N MET A 160 6.90 5.29 -23.65
CA MET A 160 7.69 4.17 -23.16
C MET A 160 8.99 3.92 -23.95
N GLN A 161 9.05 4.34 -25.23
CA GLN A 161 10.29 4.25 -26.04
C GLN A 161 11.36 5.24 -25.58
N VAL A 162 11.00 6.30 -24.88
CA VAL A 162 11.92 7.34 -24.42
C VAL A 162 12.06 7.40 -22.89
N ALA A 163 11.35 6.52 -22.18
CA ALA A 163 11.38 6.47 -20.72
C ALA A 163 12.74 5.95 -20.22
N ASP A 164 13.40 6.75 -19.38
CA ASP A 164 14.70 6.39 -18.75
C ASP A 164 14.52 5.28 -17.69
N LYS A 165 13.39 5.28 -16.98
CA LYS A 165 13.06 4.28 -15.95
C LYS A 165 11.66 3.68 -16.18
N PRO A 166 11.47 2.82 -17.19
CA PRO A 166 10.15 2.29 -17.53
C PRO A 166 9.49 1.50 -16.39
N THR A 167 10.26 0.99 -15.43
CA THR A 167 9.77 0.21 -14.28
C THR A 167 8.96 1.01 -13.27
N ILE A 168 9.03 2.35 -13.30
CA ILE A 168 8.20 3.19 -12.43
C ILE A 168 6.77 3.30 -12.91
N TYR A 169 6.51 3.00 -14.19
CA TYR A 169 5.18 3.08 -14.80
C TYR A 169 4.46 1.74 -14.66
N LEU A 170 3.40 1.70 -13.84
CA LEU A 170 2.61 0.49 -13.57
C LEU A 170 1.76 0.05 -14.78
N GLY A 171 1.50 0.96 -15.69
CA GLY A 171 0.69 0.74 -16.89
C GLY A 171 -0.02 2.00 -17.33
N TYR A 172 -0.95 1.85 -18.28
CA TYR A 172 -1.74 2.97 -18.77
C TYR A 172 -3.24 2.64 -18.87
N ALA A 173 -4.06 3.69 -18.79
CA ALA A 173 -5.48 3.65 -19.16
C ALA A 173 -5.75 4.60 -20.32
N ASN A 174 -6.66 4.18 -21.20
CA ASN A 174 -7.09 5.04 -22.31
C ASN A 174 -7.82 6.28 -21.77
N ILE A 175 -7.40 7.45 -22.24
CA ILE A 175 -8.04 8.71 -21.90
C ILE A 175 -9.45 8.79 -22.52
N ASP A 176 -10.42 9.20 -21.69
CA ASP A 176 -11.72 9.66 -22.17
C ASP A 176 -11.73 11.19 -22.10
N TYR A 177 -11.57 11.85 -23.24
CA TYR A 177 -11.53 13.32 -23.31
C TYR A 177 -12.82 14.00 -22.84
N ASN A 178 -13.93 13.26 -22.70
CA ASN A 178 -15.19 13.77 -22.15
C ASN A 178 -15.27 13.63 -20.62
N LYS A 179 -14.32 12.89 -20.01
CA LYS A 179 -14.31 12.58 -18.59
C LYS A 179 -12.89 12.66 -18.04
N THR A 180 -12.35 13.88 -18.00
CA THR A 180 -11.00 14.15 -17.46
C THR A 180 -11.04 14.77 -16.07
N ASP A 181 -12.20 14.70 -15.39
CA ASP A 181 -12.28 15.11 -13.99
C ASP A 181 -11.47 14.16 -13.09
N THR A 182 -11.01 14.70 -11.96
CA THR A 182 -10.09 14.00 -11.05
C THR A 182 -10.65 12.70 -10.50
N HIS A 183 -11.96 12.61 -10.27
CA HIS A 183 -12.60 11.40 -9.80
C HIS A 183 -12.52 10.27 -10.83
N HIS A 184 -12.79 10.59 -12.08
CA HIS A 184 -12.79 9.59 -13.15
C HIS A 184 -11.38 9.07 -13.46
N ILE A 185 -10.39 9.97 -13.56
CA ILE A 185 -8.99 9.56 -13.80
C ILE A 185 -8.43 8.73 -12.64
N ALA A 186 -8.76 9.08 -11.38
CA ALA A 186 -8.36 8.29 -10.22
C ALA A 186 -8.93 6.87 -10.26
N LYS A 187 -10.22 6.73 -10.59
CA LYS A 187 -10.87 5.43 -10.68
C LYS A 187 -10.25 4.54 -11.77
N GLN A 188 -9.95 5.10 -12.94
CA GLN A 188 -9.27 4.37 -14.02
C GLN A 188 -7.86 3.93 -13.61
N ALA A 189 -7.09 4.83 -12.99
CA ALA A 189 -5.75 4.53 -12.52
C ALA A 189 -5.77 3.47 -11.41
N TRP A 190 -6.74 3.52 -10.51
CA TRP A 190 -6.88 2.58 -9.40
C TRP A 190 -7.08 1.13 -9.86
N ASP A 191 -7.75 0.89 -10.98
CA ASP A 191 -7.90 -0.47 -11.53
C ASP A 191 -6.54 -1.08 -11.92
N ILE A 192 -5.62 -0.28 -12.45
CA ILE A 192 -4.25 -0.69 -12.79
C ILE A 192 -3.44 -0.95 -11.50
N VAL A 193 -3.54 -0.05 -10.54
CA VAL A 193 -2.85 -0.19 -9.25
C VAL A 193 -3.31 -1.44 -8.51
N LYS A 194 -4.61 -1.72 -8.46
CA LYS A 194 -5.15 -2.96 -7.87
C LYS A 194 -4.59 -4.22 -8.53
N ALA A 195 -4.48 -4.23 -9.84
CA ALA A 195 -3.87 -5.35 -10.57
C ALA A 195 -2.39 -5.53 -10.20
N SER A 196 -1.64 -4.43 -10.09
CA SER A 196 -0.24 -4.45 -9.62
C SER A 196 -0.10 -4.95 -8.18
N LEU A 197 -0.97 -4.51 -7.28
CA LEU A 197 -1.02 -5.00 -5.88
C LEU A 197 -1.31 -6.50 -5.82
N TYR A 198 -2.25 -6.98 -6.63
CA TYR A 198 -2.55 -8.41 -6.72
C TYR A 198 -1.34 -9.21 -7.20
N ASN A 199 -0.66 -8.76 -8.25
CA ASN A 199 0.53 -9.40 -8.79
C ASN A 199 1.66 -9.46 -7.75
N ARG A 200 1.92 -8.36 -7.02
CA ARG A 200 2.91 -8.35 -5.93
C ARG A 200 2.62 -9.40 -4.85
N LYS A 201 1.34 -9.63 -4.52
CA LYS A 201 0.95 -10.70 -3.58
C LYS A 201 1.19 -12.09 -4.15
N THR A 202 0.91 -12.30 -5.42
CA THR A 202 1.18 -13.56 -6.12
C THR A 202 2.68 -13.84 -6.18
N GLU A 203 3.49 -12.84 -6.54
CA GLU A 203 4.96 -12.95 -6.56
C GLU A 203 5.53 -13.30 -5.18
N ALA A 204 5.00 -12.70 -4.11
CA ALA A 204 5.41 -13.02 -2.76
C ALA A 204 5.07 -14.48 -2.37
N ILE A 205 3.93 -15.02 -2.82
CA ILE A 205 3.59 -16.43 -2.61
C ILE A 205 4.54 -17.34 -3.39
N ILE A 206 4.89 -16.97 -4.62
CA ILE A 206 5.89 -17.71 -5.41
C ILE A 206 7.25 -17.69 -4.71
N GLU A 207 7.71 -16.53 -4.24
CA GLU A 207 8.94 -16.37 -3.47
C GLU A 207 9.01 -17.32 -2.26
N ILE A 208 7.90 -17.43 -1.51
CA ILE A 208 7.82 -18.39 -0.38
C ILE A 208 7.91 -19.83 -0.88
N LYS A 209 7.19 -20.21 -1.95
CA LYS A 209 7.22 -21.58 -2.49
C LYS A 209 8.63 -21.96 -2.95
N GLU A 210 9.37 -21.07 -3.56
CA GLU A 210 10.77 -21.28 -3.93
C GLU A 210 11.68 -21.45 -2.69
N ALA A 211 11.44 -20.66 -1.64
CA ALA A 211 12.19 -20.73 -0.40
C ALA A 211 11.95 -22.03 0.41
N VAL A 212 10.82 -22.71 0.22
CA VAL A 212 10.55 -24.04 0.81
C VAL A 212 11.64 -25.05 0.42
N GLY A 213 12.02 -25.06 -0.85
CA GLY A 213 13.09 -25.94 -1.34
C GLY A 213 14.48 -25.68 -0.74
N GLN A 214 14.67 -24.50 -0.15
CA GLN A 214 15.90 -24.08 0.51
C GLN A 214 15.89 -24.29 2.03
N GLY A 215 14.77 -24.78 2.59
CA GLY A 215 14.60 -24.99 4.03
C GLY A 215 14.53 -23.69 4.85
N SER A 216 14.26 -22.53 4.22
CA SER A 216 14.21 -21.22 4.87
C SER A 216 12.76 -20.76 5.15
N VAL A 217 11.81 -21.68 5.23
CA VAL A 217 10.40 -21.38 5.47
C VAL A 217 9.91 -22.08 6.74
N LEU A 218 9.26 -21.31 7.61
CA LEU A 218 8.61 -21.78 8.82
C LEU A 218 7.09 -21.77 8.62
N THR A 219 6.43 -22.84 9.07
CA THR A 219 4.97 -23.00 9.02
C THR A 219 4.36 -23.28 10.39
N ASP A 220 5.16 -23.70 11.37
CA ASP A 220 4.72 -23.84 12.74
C ASP A 220 4.59 -22.47 13.42
N LEU A 221 3.44 -22.23 14.04
CA LEU A 221 3.12 -20.91 14.60
C LEU A 221 4.07 -20.51 15.76
N GLN A 222 4.50 -21.50 16.58
CA GLN A 222 5.43 -21.25 17.68
C GLN A 222 6.83 -20.88 17.16
N GLU A 223 7.31 -21.57 16.12
CA GLU A 223 8.59 -21.27 15.48
C GLU A 223 8.55 -19.91 14.78
N ILE A 224 7.44 -19.58 14.11
CA ILE A 224 7.21 -18.26 13.48
C ILE A 224 7.25 -17.16 14.53
N TYR A 225 6.57 -17.34 15.67
CA TYR A 225 6.58 -16.36 16.75
C TYR A 225 8.00 -16.12 17.28
N GLN A 226 8.74 -17.18 17.56
CA GLN A 226 10.13 -17.08 18.04
C GLN A 226 11.02 -16.38 17.00
N ALA A 227 10.93 -16.77 15.74
CA ALA A 227 11.69 -16.14 14.66
C ALA A 227 11.35 -14.66 14.48
N SER A 228 10.08 -14.26 14.69
CA SER A 228 9.65 -12.86 14.64
C SER A 228 10.29 -12.03 15.78
N ILE A 229 10.33 -12.57 16.99
CA ILE A 229 11.00 -11.95 18.14
C ILE A 229 12.49 -11.80 17.87
N ASP A 230 13.14 -12.81 17.27
CA ASP A 230 14.57 -12.80 16.96
C ASP A 230 14.95 -11.89 15.78
N GLY A 231 13.97 -11.33 15.07
CA GLY A 231 14.22 -10.52 13.88
C GLY A 231 14.68 -11.30 12.64
N ARG A 232 14.45 -12.61 12.62
CA ARG A 232 14.82 -13.50 11.50
C ARG A 232 13.83 -13.46 10.34
N GLY A 233 12.65 -12.83 10.53
CA GLY A 233 11.63 -12.76 9.49
C GLY A 233 12.03 -11.84 8.33
N ASP A 234 11.98 -12.35 7.11
CA ASP A 234 12.10 -11.60 5.86
C ASP A 234 10.73 -11.27 5.26
N LEU A 235 9.91 -12.31 5.04
CA LEU A 235 8.58 -12.18 4.46
C LEU A 235 7.58 -13.04 5.23
N LEU A 236 6.61 -12.39 5.85
CA LEU A 236 5.47 -13.02 6.50
C LEU A 236 4.25 -12.92 5.60
N ILE A 237 3.62 -14.06 5.29
CA ILE A 237 2.31 -14.09 4.63
C ILE A 237 1.29 -14.68 5.58
N VAL A 238 0.17 -13.99 5.77
CA VAL A 238 -0.94 -14.41 6.63
C VAL A 238 -2.23 -14.42 5.81
N HIS A 239 -2.98 -15.54 5.90
CA HIS A 239 -4.31 -15.57 5.31
C HIS A 239 -5.23 -14.58 6.04
N ASP A 240 -5.99 -13.79 5.30
CA ASP A 240 -6.79 -12.68 5.80
C ASP A 240 -7.75 -13.06 6.93
N ASN A 241 -8.30 -14.27 6.90
CA ASN A 241 -9.25 -14.79 7.89
C ASN A 241 -8.58 -15.58 9.02
N TYR A 242 -7.24 -15.66 9.05
CA TYR A 242 -6.56 -16.42 10.11
C TYR A 242 -6.32 -15.52 11.33
N VAL A 243 -6.95 -15.87 12.42
CA VAL A 243 -6.82 -15.26 13.76
C VAL A 243 -6.59 -16.37 14.75
N GLN A 244 -5.59 -16.25 15.59
CA GLN A 244 -5.26 -17.30 16.57
C GLN A 244 -5.10 -16.69 17.97
N PRO A 245 -6.07 -16.95 18.86
CA PRO A 245 -5.94 -16.59 20.27
C PRO A 245 -4.96 -17.51 20.98
N VAL A 246 -4.16 -16.92 21.89
CA VAL A 246 -3.15 -17.65 22.65
C VAL A 246 -3.08 -17.15 24.09
N TYR A 247 -2.54 -17.98 24.98
CA TYR A 247 -2.12 -17.62 26.32
C TYR A 247 -0.59 -17.74 26.40
N LEU A 248 0.11 -16.65 26.75
CA LEU A 248 1.57 -16.68 26.89
C LEU A 248 1.95 -17.47 28.13
N THR A 249 2.75 -18.51 27.93
CA THR A 249 3.34 -19.33 29.01
C THR A 249 4.75 -18.88 29.39
N GLY A 250 5.32 -17.96 28.59
CA GLY A 250 6.64 -17.36 28.80
C GLY A 250 6.90 -16.29 27.74
N GLU A 251 8.06 -15.64 27.78
CA GLU A 251 8.43 -14.59 26.83
C GLU A 251 8.44 -15.04 25.35
N ARG A 252 8.64 -16.33 25.11
CA ARG A 252 8.83 -16.91 23.77
C ARG A 252 7.93 -18.12 23.50
N ALA A 253 6.98 -18.37 24.37
CA ALA A 253 6.13 -19.55 24.30
C ALA A 253 4.68 -19.21 24.64
N PHE A 254 3.77 -19.90 24.00
CA PHE A 254 2.34 -19.76 24.23
C PHE A 254 1.61 -21.11 24.08
N GLU A 255 0.41 -21.15 24.61
CA GLU A 255 -0.55 -22.22 24.39
C GLU A 255 -1.71 -21.69 23.54
N LEU A 256 -2.19 -22.52 22.61
CA LEU A 256 -3.37 -22.19 21.81
C LEU A 256 -4.62 -22.26 22.69
N VAL A 257 -5.46 -21.24 22.60
CA VAL A 257 -6.73 -21.21 23.34
C VAL A 257 -7.89 -20.94 22.38
N THR A 258 -9.07 -21.39 22.76
CA THR A 258 -10.32 -21.13 22.02
C THR A 258 -11.16 -20.05 22.68
N ASP A 259 -11.07 -19.92 24.00
CA ASP A 259 -11.83 -18.97 24.81
C ASP A 259 -11.03 -17.66 24.95
N LYS A 260 -11.48 -16.64 24.22
CA LYS A 260 -10.90 -15.29 24.23
C LYS A 260 -11.22 -14.46 25.48
N THR A 261 -12.18 -14.92 26.28
CA THR A 261 -12.69 -14.12 27.41
C THR A 261 -11.83 -14.26 28.67
N LYS A 262 -10.88 -15.18 28.69
CA LYS A 262 -10.03 -15.40 29.86
C LYS A 262 -9.01 -14.27 30.03
N PRO A 263 -8.81 -13.79 31.25
CA PRO A 263 -7.78 -12.79 31.53
C PRO A 263 -6.38 -13.27 31.09
N GLY A 264 -5.61 -12.40 30.43
CA GLY A 264 -4.26 -12.69 29.96
C GLY A 264 -4.19 -13.42 28.62
N VAL A 265 -5.34 -13.68 27.96
CA VAL A 265 -5.37 -14.20 26.60
C VAL A 265 -5.11 -13.06 25.61
N ILE A 266 -4.19 -13.29 24.69
CA ILE A 266 -3.99 -12.44 23.50
C ILE A 266 -4.99 -12.92 22.43
N ASP A 267 -5.85 -12.03 21.96
CA ASP A 267 -6.91 -12.36 21.01
C ASP A 267 -6.40 -12.84 19.66
N ASP A 268 -5.24 -12.33 19.24
CA ASP A 268 -4.64 -12.64 17.95
C ASP A 268 -3.11 -12.50 17.95
N ILE A 269 -2.40 -13.60 18.19
CA ILE A 269 -0.93 -13.63 18.14
C ILE A 269 -0.38 -13.26 16.76
N THR A 270 -1.15 -13.42 15.69
CA THR A 270 -0.69 -13.10 14.34
C THR A 270 -0.49 -11.57 14.15
N SER A 271 -1.19 -10.75 14.93
CA SER A 271 -0.99 -9.30 14.98
C SER A 271 0.38 -8.96 15.58
N ASP A 272 0.76 -9.60 16.68
CA ASP A 272 2.06 -9.38 17.32
C ASP A 272 3.21 -9.89 16.44
N ILE A 273 3.03 -11.06 15.81
CA ILE A 273 4.01 -11.59 14.83
C ILE A 273 4.19 -10.61 13.67
N ALA A 274 3.10 -10.11 13.09
CA ALA A 274 3.15 -9.16 11.99
C ALA A 274 3.87 -7.86 12.39
N TRP A 275 3.57 -7.33 13.56
CA TRP A 275 4.25 -6.16 14.10
C TRP A 275 5.75 -6.40 14.33
N ASN A 276 6.12 -7.54 14.92
CA ASN A 276 7.51 -7.92 15.14
C ASN A 276 8.31 -8.01 13.86
N VAL A 277 7.72 -8.58 12.79
CA VAL A 277 8.37 -8.68 11.48
C VAL A 277 8.54 -7.29 10.86
N LEU A 278 7.48 -6.46 10.85
CA LEU A 278 7.53 -5.10 10.29
C LEU A 278 8.52 -4.19 11.03
N SER A 279 8.49 -4.18 12.36
CA SER A 279 9.36 -3.33 13.18
C SER A 279 10.85 -3.66 13.04
N LYS A 280 11.17 -4.83 12.49
CA LYS A 280 12.53 -5.30 12.22
C LYS A 280 12.84 -5.37 10.72
N ASN A 281 12.17 -4.52 9.91
CA ASN A 281 12.37 -4.37 8.48
C ASN A 281 12.08 -5.65 7.66
N GLY A 282 11.17 -6.50 8.11
CA GLY A 282 10.58 -7.56 7.31
C GLY A 282 9.34 -7.08 6.57
N ARG A 283 8.92 -7.84 5.57
CA ARG A 283 7.70 -7.60 4.80
C ARG A 283 6.54 -8.39 5.38
N VAL A 284 5.34 -7.81 5.40
CA VAL A 284 4.12 -8.49 5.84
C VAL A 284 3.03 -8.33 4.81
N ILE A 285 2.44 -9.43 4.40
CA ILE A 285 1.36 -9.48 3.42
C ILE A 285 0.17 -10.24 3.99
N PHE A 286 -0.99 -9.59 3.99
CA PHE A 286 -2.27 -10.25 4.21
C PHE A 286 -2.92 -10.54 2.86
N THR A 287 -3.36 -11.79 2.65
CA THR A 287 -3.93 -12.24 1.38
C THR A 287 -5.16 -13.11 1.56
N MET A 288 -6.08 -13.01 0.59
CA MET A 288 -7.21 -13.93 0.44
C MET A 288 -6.93 -15.02 -0.60
N GLN A 289 -5.74 -15.01 -1.22
CA GLN A 289 -5.37 -15.98 -2.25
C GLN A 289 -5.24 -17.38 -1.64
N ASP A 290 -5.89 -18.35 -2.26
CA ASP A 290 -5.95 -19.72 -1.76
C ASP A 290 -4.64 -20.50 -1.90
N GLU A 291 -3.74 -20.04 -2.77
CA GLU A 291 -2.42 -20.63 -3.02
C GLU A 291 -1.54 -20.74 -1.77
N ILE A 292 -1.76 -19.88 -0.78
CA ILE A 292 -1.06 -19.99 0.51
C ILE A 292 -1.55 -21.17 1.34
N LYS A 293 -2.78 -21.65 1.16
CA LYS A 293 -3.38 -22.70 1.98
C LYS A 293 -2.63 -24.01 1.88
N GLU A 294 -1.91 -24.27 0.80
CA GLU A 294 -1.03 -25.42 0.63
C GLU A 294 0.11 -25.44 1.65
N LEU A 295 0.57 -24.27 2.09
CA LEU A 295 1.65 -24.07 3.06
C LEU A 295 1.14 -23.81 4.48
N GLY A 296 -0.18 -23.59 4.64
CA GLY A 296 -0.82 -23.24 5.89
C GLY A 296 -1.53 -21.88 5.83
N LYS A 297 -1.99 -21.40 6.98
CA LYS A 297 -2.69 -20.11 7.09
C LYS A 297 -1.77 -18.95 7.43
N ILE A 298 -0.56 -19.25 7.87
CA ILE A 298 0.53 -18.31 8.16
C ILE A 298 1.84 -18.99 7.80
N VAL A 299 2.74 -18.25 7.20
CA VAL A 299 4.04 -18.75 6.75
C VAL A 299 5.08 -17.64 6.80
N LEU A 300 6.27 -17.97 7.26
CA LEU A 300 7.38 -17.03 7.41
C LEU A 300 8.60 -17.52 6.62
N LYS A 301 9.05 -16.73 5.66
CA LYS A 301 10.39 -16.88 5.09
C LYS A 301 11.40 -16.19 6.00
N THR A 302 12.45 -16.91 6.36
CA THR A 302 13.54 -16.37 7.17
C THR A 302 14.66 -15.79 6.29
N ARG A 303 15.45 -14.88 6.85
CA ARG A 303 16.59 -14.24 6.17
C ARG A 303 17.77 -15.20 6.00
N TYR A 304 17.88 -16.18 6.91
CA TYR A 304 18.93 -17.20 6.96
C TYR A 304 18.44 -18.40 7.74
#